data_5b3b98dd77b0458047e48c7fed1db892
#
_entry.id   5b3b98dd77b0458047e48c7fed1db892
#
_cell.length_a   1.000
_cell.length_b   1.000
_cell.length_c   1.000
_cell.angle_alpha   90.00
_cell.angle_beta   90.00
_cell.angle_gamma   90.00
#
_symmetry.space_group_name_H-M   'P 1'
#
loop_
_entity.id
_entity.type
_entity.pdbx_description
1 polymer ?
#
loop_
_entity_poly.entity_id
_entity_poly.type
_entity_poly.pdbx_seq_one_letter_code
_entity_poly.pdbx_strand_id
1 'polypeptide(L)'
;MTNSVSRLVDGGFFQTPVFLALTLGVPFGIFKLLFGILALRSALENHVTYLVWFGYIAVVWASVDIIMSILTAIFGLAGHRSPIDYCTLAEMGSFLGRPGVYQAIDTLISFSIICFVLWSGWILNLNFIEARLWYAATTVNLISVALVALCAELRKEEERRCEANIDPL
;
A
#
# COMPACT_ATOMS: atom_id res chain seq x y z
N MET A 1 -28.10 -8.14 15.53
CA MET A 1 -26.71 -8.26 15.06
C MET A 1 -26.43 -7.52 13.75
N THR A 2 -27.42 -7.13 12.99
CA THR A 2 -27.31 -6.38 11.71
C THR A 2 -26.81 -4.94 11.85
N ASN A 3 -27.12 -4.25 12.96
CA ASN A 3 -26.80 -2.82 13.13
C ASN A 3 -25.32 -2.49 13.40
N SER A 4 -24.46 -3.46 13.74
CA SER A 4 -23.04 -3.21 13.99
C SER A 4 -22.20 -3.37 12.71
N VAL A 5 -22.59 -4.27 11.83
CA VAL A 5 -21.92 -4.49 10.54
C VAL A 5 -22.26 -3.35 9.59
N SER A 6 -23.52 -2.88 9.56
CA SER A 6 -23.90 -1.70 8.75
C SER A 6 -23.14 -0.45 9.16
N ARG A 7 -22.97 -0.19 10.46
CA ARG A 7 -22.18 0.97 10.94
C ARG A 7 -20.69 0.91 10.53
N LEU A 8 -20.10 -0.27 10.43
CA LEU A 8 -18.71 -0.44 9.97
C LEU A 8 -18.59 -0.18 8.46
N VAL A 9 -19.62 -0.56 7.69
CA VAL A 9 -19.70 -0.32 6.25
C VAL A 9 -20.05 1.14 5.97
N ASP A 10 -21.03 1.72 6.68
CA ASP A 10 -21.46 3.12 6.56
C ASP A 10 -20.37 4.11 7.01
N GLY A 11 -19.52 3.72 7.98
CA GLY A 11 -18.47 4.59 8.53
C GLY A 11 -17.26 4.83 7.60
N GLY A 12 -17.17 4.16 6.46
CA GLY A 12 -16.03 4.33 5.53
C GLY A 12 -14.65 4.00 6.17
N PHE A 13 -14.63 3.30 7.31
CA PHE A 13 -13.39 2.99 8.07
C PHE A 13 -12.30 2.41 7.19
N PHE A 14 -12.63 1.47 6.30
CA PHE A 14 -11.69 0.81 5.38
C PHE A 14 -11.20 1.73 4.25
N GLN A 15 -11.77 2.92 4.10
CA GLN A 15 -11.34 3.96 3.16
C GLN A 15 -10.68 5.15 3.86
N THR A 16 -10.51 5.08 5.19
CA THR A 16 -9.79 6.14 5.91
C THR A 16 -8.33 6.18 5.49
N PRO A 17 -7.71 7.37 5.41
CA PRO A 17 -6.28 7.52 5.12
C PRO A 17 -5.40 6.72 6.09
N VAL A 18 -5.82 6.57 7.36
CA VAL A 18 -5.14 5.78 8.38
C VAL A 18 -5.09 4.30 7.99
N PHE A 19 -6.26 3.74 7.64
CA PHE A 19 -6.34 2.33 7.25
C PHE A 19 -5.50 2.06 6.01
N LEU A 20 -5.62 2.88 4.97
CA LEU A 20 -4.88 2.73 3.73
C LEU A 20 -3.36 2.90 3.95
N ALA A 21 -2.94 3.88 4.74
CA ALA A 21 -1.53 4.09 5.05
C ALA A 21 -0.91 2.87 5.76
N LEU A 22 -1.61 2.30 6.75
CA LEU A 22 -1.10 1.15 7.52
C LEU A 22 -1.16 -0.16 6.76
N THR A 23 -2.17 -0.36 5.92
CA THR A 23 -2.44 -1.67 5.30
C THR A 23 -1.99 -1.79 3.85
N LEU A 24 -1.80 -0.67 3.17
CA LEU A 24 -1.22 -0.61 1.82
C LEU A 24 0.12 0.11 1.82
N GLY A 25 0.20 1.32 2.40
CA GLY A 25 1.41 2.14 2.35
C GLY A 25 2.60 1.47 3.04
N VAL A 26 2.44 1.01 4.29
CA VAL A 26 3.53 0.32 5.01
C VAL A 26 3.96 -0.99 4.33
N PRO A 27 3.05 -1.92 3.95
CA PRO A 27 3.44 -3.13 3.21
C PRO A 27 4.16 -2.84 1.89
N PHE A 28 3.70 -1.88 1.09
CA PHE A 28 4.38 -1.52 -0.15
C PHE A 28 5.76 -0.92 0.10
N GLY A 29 5.92 -0.11 1.14
CA GLY A 29 7.22 0.37 1.59
C GLY A 29 8.16 -0.78 1.97
N ILE A 30 7.66 -1.79 2.70
CA ILE A 30 8.44 -2.97 3.09
C ILE A 30 8.90 -3.76 1.85
N PHE A 31 8.04 -3.98 0.85
CA PHE A 31 8.43 -4.68 -0.39
C PHE A 31 9.52 -3.94 -1.15
N LYS A 32 9.39 -2.61 -1.32
CA LYS A 32 10.41 -1.77 -1.95
C LYS A 32 11.72 -1.79 -1.17
N LEU A 33 11.66 -1.74 0.17
CA LEU A 33 12.82 -1.78 1.05
C LEU A 33 13.58 -3.10 0.92
N LEU A 34 12.87 -4.22 1.04
CA LEU A 34 13.48 -5.55 0.91
C LEU A 34 14.04 -5.77 -0.49
N PHE A 35 13.36 -5.30 -1.53
CA PHE A 35 13.87 -5.32 -2.89
C PHE A 35 15.16 -4.53 -3.05
N GLY A 36 15.24 -3.32 -2.49
CA GLY A 36 16.46 -2.52 -2.48
C GLY A 36 17.61 -3.21 -1.76
N ILE A 37 17.34 -3.85 -0.60
CA ILE A 37 18.34 -4.62 0.15
C ILE A 37 18.84 -5.82 -0.68
N LEU A 38 17.94 -6.55 -1.32
CA LEU A 38 18.29 -7.68 -2.19
C LEU A 38 19.13 -7.22 -3.39
N ALA A 39 18.77 -6.09 -4.00
CA ALA A 39 19.54 -5.50 -5.10
C ALA A 39 20.97 -5.11 -4.65
N LEU A 40 21.12 -4.50 -3.48
CA LEU A 40 22.44 -4.17 -2.91
C LEU A 40 23.27 -5.42 -2.63
N ARG A 41 22.65 -6.45 -2.05
CA ARG A 41 23.32 -7.72 -1.75
C ARG A 41 23.81 -8.40 -3.03
N SER A 42 22.94 -8.52 -4.05
CA SER A 42 23.28 -9.07 -5.36
C SER A 42 24.34 -8.23 -6.09
N ALA A 43 24.31 -6.91 -5.93
CA ALA A 43 25.31 -6.01 -6.52
C ALA A 43 26.70 -6.22 -5.94
N LEU A 44 26.79 -6.42 -4.62
CA LEU A 44 28.07 -6.69 -3.92
C LEU A 44 28.64 -8.05 -4.30
N GLU A 45 27.80 -9.08 -4.40
CA GLU A 45 28.22 -10.43 -4.81
C GLU A 45 28.72 -10.49 -6.25
N ASN A 46 28.09 -9.75 -7.15
CA ASN A 46 28.40 -9.79 -8.59
C ASN A 46 29.29 -8.62 -9.06
N HIS A 47 29.72 -7.74 -8.16
CA HIS A 47 30.54 -6.55 -8.45
C HIS A 47 29.92 -5.61 -9.50
N VAL A 48 28.57 -5.46 -9.48
CA VAL A 48 27.83 -4.69 -10.48
C VAL A 48 27.51 -3.29 -9.95
N THR A 49 28.34 -2.32 -10.31
CA THR A 49 28.27 -0.95 -9.75
C THR A 49 26.93 -0.23 -9.98
N TYR A 50 26.31 -0.36 -11.15
CA TYR A 50 25.01 0.30 -11.41
C TYR A 50 23.87 -0.26 -10.54
N LEU A 51 23.95 -1.55 -10.18
CA LEU A 51 22.95 -2.17 -9.30
C LEU A 51 23.09 -1.69 -7.85
N VAL A 52 24.31 -1.28 -7.42
CA VAL A 52 24.55 -0.64 -6.14
C VAL A 52 23.77 0.68 -6.03
N TRP A 53 23.92 1.55 -7.03
CA TRP A 53 23.20 2.83 -7.06
C TRP A 53 21.69 2.63 -7.11
N PHE A 54 21.22 1.70 -7.92
CA PHE A 54 19.81 1.37 -7.99
C PHE A 54 19.27 0.87 -6.65
N GLY A 55 19.98 0.00 -5.96
CA GLY A 55 19.61 -0.51 -4.65
C GLY A 55 19.54 0.61 -3.59
N TYR A 56 20.51 1.53 -3.57
CA TYR A 56 20.47 2.68 -2.66
C TYR A 56 19.26 3.58 -2.93
N ILE A 57 18.99 3.91 -4.18
CA ILE A 57 17.82 4.73 -4.56
C ILE A 57 16.53 4.04 -4.09
N ALA A 58 16.40 2.74 -4.31
CA ALA A 58 15.22 1.98 -3.88
C ALA A 58 15.06 1.97 -2.36
N VAL A 59 16.14 1.78 -1.59
CA VAL A 59 16.11 1.80 -0.11
C VAL A 59 15.73 3.18 0.41
N VAL A 60 16.30 4.25 -0.12
CA VAL A 60 15.97 5.63 0.30
C VAL A 60 14.51 5.94 -0.02
N TRP A 61 14.05 5.64 -1.23
CA TRP A 61 12.66 5.84 -1.62
C TRP A 61 11.69 5.07 -0.71
N ALA A 62 11.93 3.78 -0.50
CA ALA A 62 11.12 2.94 0.38
C ALA A 62 11.08 3.47 1.82
N SER A 63 12.22 3.95 2.33
CA SER A 63 12.31 4.52 3.68
C SER A 63 11.45 5.78 3.82
N VAL A 64 11.47 6.66 2.82
CA VAL A 64 10.62 7.85 2.79
C VAL A 64 9.15 7.46 2.73
N ASP A 65 8.75 6.51 1.88
CA ASP A 65 7.37 6.04 1.79
C ASP A 65 6.86 5.45 3.11
N ILE A 66 7.69 4.67 3.82
CA ILE A 66 7.34 4.11 5.14
C ILE A 66 7.13 5.23 6.16
N ILE A 67 8.04 6.22 6.21
CA ILE A 67 7.94 7.36 7.13
C ILE A 67 6.67 8.15 6.84
N MET A 68 6.37 8.46 5.58
CA MET A 68 5.16 9.17 5.18
C MET A 68 3.90 8.40 5.57
N SER A 69 3.88 7.09 5.34
CA SER A 69 2.75 6.22 5.73
C SER A 69 2.53 6.22 7.25
N ILE A 70 3.60 6.12 8.04
CA ILE A 70 3.52 6.16 9.52
C ILE A 70 3.04 7.54 9.99
N LEU A 71 3.56 8.63 9.44
CA LEU A 71 3.13 9.98 9.78
C LEU A 71 1.64 10.18 9.45
N THR A 72 1.20 9.77 8.26
CA THR A 72 -0.22 9.84 7.87
C THR A 72 -1.11 9.07 8.85
N ALA A 73 -0.67 7.88 9.29
CA ALA A 73 -1.39 7.09 10.28
C ALA A 73 -1.46 7.79 11.64
N ILE A 74 -0.35 8.37 12.12
CA ILE A 74 -0.28 9.10 13.41
C ILE A 74 -1.21 10.32 13.39
N PHE A 75 -1.13 11.15 12.33
CA PHE A 75 -2.00 12.33 12.20
C PHE A 75 -3.48 11.94 12.15
N GLY A 76 -3.81 10.89 11.41
CA GLY A 76 -5.17 10.41 11.31
C GLY A 76 -5.72 9.85 12.63
N LEU A 77 -4.88 9.13 13.42
CA LEU A 77 -5.24 8.66 14.75
C LEU A 77 -5.43 9.82 15.74
N ALA A 78 -4.68 10.92 15.58
CA ALA A 78 -4.84 12.14 16.37
C ALA A 78 -6.07 12.97 15.96
N GLY A 79 -6.87 12.52 14.99
CA GLY A 79 -8.06 13.22 14.50
C GLY A 79 -7.76 14.43 13.62
N HIS A 80 -6.52 14.57 13.16
CA HIS A 80 -6.08 15.65 12.27
C HIS A 80 -5.95 15.13 10.83
N ARG A 81 -6.26 15.98 9.86
CA ARG A 81 -5.93 15.67 8.46
C ARG A 81 -4.41 15.67 8.31
N SER A 82 -3.86 14.59 7.76
CA SER A 82 -2.45 14.57 7.40
C SER A 82 -2.17 15.66 6.35
N PRO A 83 -1.14 16.49 6.55
CA PRO A 83 -0.71 17.45 5.53
C PRO A 83 0.01 16.80 4.34
N ILE A 84 0.31 15.50 4.44
CA ILE A 84 1.12 14.73 3.48
C ILE A 84 0.32 13.48 3.07
N ASP A 85 0.40 13.09 1.80
CA ASP A 85 -0.09 11.80 1.34
C ASP A 85 0.79 10.65 1.86
N TYR A 86 0.29 9.42 1.84
CA TYR A 86 0.97 8.28 2.44
C TYR A 86 2.10 7.67 1.57
N CYS A 87 2.34 8.18 0.36
CA CYS A 87 3.49 7.79 -0.47
C CYS A 87 4.00 8.96 -1.32
N THR A 88 5.29 8.92 -1.66
CA THR A 88 6.00 9.95 -2.42
C THR A 88 5.40 10.21 -3.79
N LEU A 89 4.94 9.17 -4.49
CA LEU A 89 4.32 9.33 -5.80
C LEU A 89 2.95 10.01 -5.72
N ALA A 90 2.13 9.69 -4.70
CA ALA A 90 0.84 10.37 -4.50
C ALA A 90 1.05 11.85 -4.19
N GLU A 91 2.04 12.20 -3.35
CA GLU A 91 2.42 13.57 -3.05
C GLU A 91 2.85 14.32 -4.32
N MET A 92 3.69 13.70 -5.16
CA MET A 92 4.04 14.25 -6.47
C MET A 92 2.83 14.44 -7.37
N GLY A 93 1.88 13.50 -7.32
CA GLY A 93 0.62 13.55 -8.06
C GLY A 93 -0.29 14.69 -7.60
N SER A 94 -0.23 15.06 -6.31
CA SER A 94 -1.02 16.18 -5.78
C SER A 94 -0.58 17.53 -6.37
N PHE A 95 0.72 17.75 -6.59
CA PHE A 95 1.23 18.93 -7.30
C PHE A 95 0.74 19.00 -8.75
N LEU A 96 0.48 17.84 -9.39
CA LEU A 96 -0.01 17.75 -10.77
C LEU A 96 -1.53 17.68 -10.87
N GLY A 97 -2.24 17.78 -9.73
CA GLY A 97 -3.70 17.70 -9.65
C GLY A 97 -4.32 16.32 -9.96
N ARG A 98 -3.51 15.25 -9.91
CA ARG A 98 -3.92 13.88 -10.21
C ARG A 98 -3.38 12.85 -9.20
N PRO A 99 -3.59 13.02 -7.88
CA PRO A 99 -2.99 12.14 -6.87
C PRO A 99 -3.39 10.68 -7.04
N GLY A 100 -4.64 10.37 -7.40
CA GLY A 100 -5.12 9.00 -7.58
C GLY A 100 -4.43 8.24 -8.71
N VAL A 101 -4.04 8.91 -9.80
CA VAL A 101 -3.29 8.28 -10.90
C VAL A 101 -1.89 7.88 -10.44
N TYR A 102 -1.20 8.77 -9.74
CA TYR A 102 0.15 8.52 -9.24
C TYR A 102 0.16 7.46 -8.13
N GLN A 103 -0.87 7.42 -7.31
CA GLN A 103 -1.09 6.34 -6.35
C GLN A 103 -1.27 4.98 -7.04
N ALA A 104 -2.05 4.93 -8.13
CA ALA A 104 -2.21 3.71 -8.91
C ALA A 104 -0.89 3.26 -9.56
N ILE A 105 -0.07 4.21 -10.02
CA ILE A 105 1.28 3.93 -10.54
C ILE A 105 2.17 3.35 -9.44
N ASP A 106 2.17 3.92 -8.23
CA ASP A 106 2.92 3.40 -7.08
C ASP A 106 2.52 1.97 -6.74
N THR A 107 1.22 1.70 -6.75
CA THR A 107 0.66 0.37 -6.55
C THR A 107 1.14 -0.60 -7.62
N LEU A 108 1.11 -0.20 -8.89
CA LEU A 108 1.57 -1.01 -10.01
C LEU A 108 3.07 -1.34 -9.90
N ILE A 109 3.90 -0.35 -9.55
CA ILE A 109 5.33 -0.55 -9.33
C ILE A 109 5.55 -1.54 -8.18
N SER A 110 4.84 -1.39 -7.07
CA SER A 110 4.96 -2.26 -5.91
C SER A 110 4.58 -3.70 -6.24
N PHE A 111 3.49 -3.93 -6.97
CA PHE A 111 3.14 -5.27 -7.44
C PHE A 111 4.16 -5.84 -8.45
N SER A 112 4.71 -5.01 -9.33
CA SER A 112 5.75 -5.43 -10.27
C SER A 112 7.01 -5.88 -9.53
N ILE A 113 7.39 -5.19 -8.45
CA ILE A 113 8.50 -5.59 -7.56
C ILE A 113 8.20 -6.95 -6.92
N ILE A 114 6.99 -7.14 -6.37
CA ILE A 114 6.59 -8.42 -5.77
C ILE A 114 6.70 -9.56 -6.78
N CYS A 115 6.12 -9.38 -7.96
CA CYS A 115 6.18 -10.39 -9.04
C CYS A 115 7.62 -10.68 -9.46
N PHE A 116 8.46 -9.65 -9.61
CA PHE A 116 9.85 -9.82 -9.95
C PHE A 116 10.63 -10.63 -8.90
N VAL A 117 10.51 -10.28 -7.62
CA VAL A 117 11.20 -10.96 -6.51
C VAL A 117 10.78 -12.44 -6.42
N LEU A 118 9.49 -12.72 -6.65
CA LEU A 118 8.97 -14.09 -6.66
C LEU A 118 9.48 -14.87 -7.89
N TRP A 119 9.37 -14.29 -9.08
CA TRP A 119 9.70 -14.99 -10.32
C TRP A 119 11.20 -15.18 -10.50
N SER A 120 12.02 -14.20 -10.11
CA SER A 120 13.49 -14.32 -10.18
C SER A 120 14.07 -15.28 -9.14
N GLY A 121 13.28 -15.72 -8.17
CA GLY A 121 13.75 -16.53 -7.05
C GLY A 121 14.53 -15.75 -5.99
N TRP A 122 14.61 -14.43 -6.09
CA TRP A 122 15.29 -13.58 -5.10
C TRP A 122 14.72 -13.73 -3.69
N ILE A 123 13.47 -14.12 -3.56
CA ILE A 123 12.84 -14.41 -2.26
C ILE A 123 13.63 -15.45 -1.43
N LEU A 124 14.35 -16.34 -2.07
CA LEU A 124 15.17 -17.36 -1.40
C LEU A 124 16.43 -16.78 -0.73
N ASN A 125 16.85 -15.57 -1.12
CA ASN A 125 18.00 -14.86 -0.57
C ASN A 125 17.62 -13.98 0.63
N LEU A 126 16.35 -13.95 1.03
CA LEU A 126 15.90 -13.28 2.24
C LEU A 126 16.36 -14.05 3.48
N ASN A 127 16.88 -13.33 4.48
CA ASN A 127 17.13 -13.93 5.77
C ASN A 127 15.81 -14.19 6.52
N PHE A 128 15.89 -14.90 7.64
CA PHE A 128 14.71 -15.34 8.41
C PHE A 128 13.79 -14.16 8.84
N ILE A 129 14.36 -13.03 9.23
CA ILE A 129 13.60 -11.84 9.66
C ILE A 129 12.98 -11.17 8.44
N GLU A 130 13.74 -10.99 7.38
CA GLU A 130 13.28 -10.41 6.10
C GLU A 130 12.14 -11.22 5.50
N ALA A 131 12.25 -12.54 5.48
CA ALA A 131 11.22 -13.44 5.01
C ALA A 131 9.93 -13.30 5.85
N ARG A 132 10.03 -13.22 7.18
CA ARG A 132 8.86 -12.98 8.04
C ARG A 132 8.20 -11.63 7.76
N LEU A 133 8.98 -10.57 7.58
CA LEU A 133 8.46 -9.25 7.19
C LEU A 133 7.77 -9.30 5.85
N TRP A 134 8.35 -10.00 4.87
CA TRP A 134 7.74 -10.21 3.56
C TRP A 134 6.37 -10.88 3.66
N TYR A 135 6.28 -12.02 4.37
CA TYR A 135 5.03 -12.75 4.53
C TYR A 135 3.99 -11.94 5.31
N ALA A 136 4.39 -11.24 6.37
CA ALA A 136 3.49 -10.38 7.14
C ALA A 136 2.94 -9.25 6.27
N ALA A 137 3.79 -8.55 5.53
CA ALA A 137 3.39 -7.49 4.61
C ALA A 137 2.46 -8.02 3.51
N THR A 138 2.76 -9.19 2.93
CA THR A 138 1.91 -9.83 1.93
C THR A 138 0.53 -10.17 2.50
N THR A 139 0.48 -10.77 3.68
CA THR A 139 -0.79 -11.14 4.33
C THR A 139 -1.65 -9.92 4.63
N VAL A 140 -1.07 -8.88 5.24
CA VAL A 140 -1.78 -7.64 5.54
C VAL A 140 -2.30 -7.00 4.27
N ASN A 141 -1.46 -6.89 3.23
CA ASN A 141 -1.84 -6.27 1.97
C ASN A 141 -2.98 -7.03 1.27
N LEU A 142 -2.89 -8.35 1.13
CA LEU A 142 -3.93 -9.16 0.47
C LEU A 142 -5.27 -9.09 1.20
N ILE A 143 -5.27 -9.22 2.53
CA ILE A 143 -6.49 -9.12 3.33
C ILE A 143 -7.11 -7.73 3.19
N SER A 144 -6.30 -6.68 3.23
CA SER A 144 -6.77 -5.30 3.14
C SER A 144 -7.36 -4.97 1.78
N VAL A 145 -6.70 -5.38 0.70
CA VAL A 145 -7.24 -5.20 -0.66
C VAL A 145 -8.57 -5.93 -0.82
N ALA A 146 -8.68 -7.16 -0.32
CA ALA A 146 -9.93 -7.93 -0.35
C ALA A 146 -11.04 -7.25 0.45
N LEU A 147 -10.73 -6.73 1.66
CA LEU A 147 -11.70 -6.01 2.50
C LEU A 147 -12.18 -4.71 1.83
N VAL A 148 -11.27 -3.92 1.28
CA VAL A 148 -11.62 -2.68 0.57
C VAL A 148 -12.52 -2.98 -0.63
N ALA A 149 -12.18 -4.00 -1.42
CA ALA A 149 -12.98 -4.41 -2.58
C ALA A 149 -14.38 -4.89 -2.15
N LEU A 150 -14.46 -5.71 -1.10
CA LEU A 150 -15.75 -6.18 -0.55
C LEU A 150 -16.61 -5.02 -0.07
N CYS A 151 -16.04 -4.09 0.71
CA CYS A 151 -16.78 -2.93 1.21
C CYS A 151 -17.26 -2.01 0.08
N ALA A 152 -16.45 -1.84 -0.97
CA ALA A 152 -16.84 -1.06 -2.14
C ALA A 152 -18.03 -1.68 -2.87
N GLU A 153 -18.07 -3.01 -3.00
CA GLU A 153 -19.17 -3.70 -3.67
C GLU A 153 -20.46 -3.70 -2.84
N LEU A 154 -20.34 -3.90 -1.52
CA LEU A 154 -21.50 -3.81 -0.61
C LEU A 154 -22.15 -2.42 -0.66
N ARG A 155 -21.35 -1.35 -0.72
CA ARG A 155 -21.84 0.02 -0.83
C ARG A 155 -22.61 0.25 -2.13
N LYS A 156 -22.07 -0.20 -3.26
CA LYS A 156 -22.77 -0.11 -4.55
C LYS A 156 -24.10 -0.87 -4.55
N GLU A 157 -24.17 -2.00 -3.85
CA GLU A 157 -25.40 -2.77 -3.72
C GLU A 157 -26.45 -2.02 -2.88
N GLU A 158 -26.05 -1.34 -1.82
CA GLU A 158 -26.94 -0.50 -1.02
C GLU A 158 -27.46 0.70 -1.80
N GLU A 159 -26.61 1.39 -2.55
CA GLU A 159 -26.99 2.50 -3.43
C GLU A 159 -28.04 2.04 -4.46
N ARG A 160 -27.81 0.91 -5.14
CA ARG A 160 -28.78 0.32 -6.08
C ARG A 160 -30.12 -0.01 -5.44
N ARG A 161 -30.13 -0.52 -4.20
CA ARG A 161 -31.38 -0.81 -3.46
C ARG A 161 -32.12 0.46 -3.08
N CYS A 162 -31.43 1.51 -2.72
CA CYS A 162 -32.03 2.81 -2.42
C CYS A 162 -32.68 3.42 -3.67
N GLU A 163 -31.99 3.39 -4.82
CA GLU A 163 -32.53 3.87 -6.11
C GLU A 163 -33.78 3.09 -6.52
N ALA A 164 -33.75 1.77 -6.44
CA ALA A 164 -34.87 0.90 -6.78
C ALA A 164 -36.12 1.12 -5.87
N ASN A 165 -35.92 1.67 -4.69
CA ASN A 165 -37.01 1.93 -3.72
C ASN A 165 -37.58 3.34 -3.85
N ILE A 166 -36.92 4.24 -4.59
CA ILE A 166 -37.36 5.65 -4.82
C ILE A 166 -38.20 5.75 -6.10
N ASP A 167 -38.08 4.79 -7.01
CA ASP A 167 -38.86 4.75 -8.30
C ASP A 167 -39.97 3.68 -8.28
N PRO A 168 -41.01 3.81 -7.45
CA PRO A 168 -42.23 3.01 -7.63
C PRO A 168 -43.07 3.74 -8.68
N LEU A 169 -43.23 3.14 -9.86
CA LEU A 169 -44.16 3.53 -10.94
C LEU A 169 -45.43 4.21 -10.46
#